data_8197bb718e202b052b784dd29e6e0ac2
#
_entry.id   8197bb718e202b052b784dd29e6e0ac2
#
_cell.length_a   1.000
_cell.length_b   1.000
_cell.length_c   1.000
_cell.angle_alpha   90.00
_cell.angle_beta   90.00
_cell.angle_gamma   90.00
#
_symmetry.space_group_name_H-M   'P 1'
#
loop_
_entity.id
_entity.type
_entity.pdbx_description
1 polymer ?
#
loop_
_entity_poly.entity_id
_entity_poly.type
_entity_poly.pdbx_seq_one_letter_code
_entity_poly.pdbx_strand_id
1 'polypeptide(L)'
;MGKDEILSESAGTPSGAADGGRGLSARDLITTGVFTALFLVFMMVGGALFAPNPVLTFWMPAAAALLTGPVYLLLIARVPRHGPLVILGAVVGAILFATGMYWGWAAASVVLGAVADVVAGLGRFRAKPLNLLAFIIYSLSPMGSYLMLWADPGGYAAYLTGRGTEQAYMDTMARTATAWMLPAMVLAAVVCALISGLVGLRLLRRQFERAGMTA
;
A
#
# COMPACT_ATOMS: atom_id res chain seq x y z
N MET A 1 54.97 -9.37 50.51
CA MET A 1 54.76 -7.95 50.25
C MET A 1 54.86 -7.78 48.74
N GLY A 2 53.92 -7.82 48.01
CA GLY A 2 52.62 -7.34 47.73
C GLY A 2 52.45 -7.50 46.22
N LYS A 3 51.74 -8.52 45.78
CA LYS A 3 51.53 -8.85 44.37
C LYS A 3 50.04 -8.91 44.02
N ASP A 4 49.19 -8.33 44.84
CA ASP A 4 47.74 -8.54 44.79
C ASP A 4 46.92 -7.25 44.44
N GLU A 5 47.53 -6.25 43.78
CA GLU A 5 46.85 -4.96 43.60
C GLU A 5 46.72 -4.46 42.17
N ILE A 6 46.82 -5.32 41.12
CA ILE A 6 46.69 -4.90 39.72
C ILE A 6 45.66 -5.71 38.91
N LEU A 7 44.64 -6.29 39.52
CA LEU A 7 43.62 -7.06 38.76
C LEU A 7 42.16 -6.61 39.01
N SER A 8 41.90 -5.35 39.29
CA SER A 8 40.52 -4.90 39.52
C SER A 8 40.11 -3.70 38.70
N GLU A 9 40.52 -3.62 37.41
CA GLU A 9 40.02 -2.53 36.57
C GLU A 9 39.92 -2.97 35.10
N SER A 10 38.98 -3.86 34.79
CA SER A 10 38.38 -3.96 33.47
C SER A 10 37.05 -4.71 33.51
N ALA A 11 36.13 -4.32 34.38
CA ALA A 11 34.72 -4.66 34.22
C ALA A 11 34.15 -3.71 33.16
N GLY A 12 34.36 -4.08 31.89
CA GLY A 12 33.70 -3.45 30.76
C GLY A 12 32.19 -3.59 30.92
N THR A 13 31.55 -2.46 31.09
CA THR A 13 30.11 -2.26 31.14
C THR A 13 29.49 -2.94 29.92
N PRO A 14 28.58 -3.89 30.06
CA PRO A 14 27.80 -4.33 28.92
C PRO A 14 26.86 -3.19 28.53
N SER A 15 27.19 -2.50 27.45
CA SER A 15 26.28 -1.58 26.79
C SER A 15 25.08 -2.35 26.22
N GLY A 16 24.26 -2.86 27.12
CA GLY A 16 22.93 -3.36 26.85
C GLY A 16 21.98 -2.17 26.68
N ALA A 17 22.18 -1.36 25.65
CA ALA A 17 21.22 -0.34 25.31
C ALA A 17 19.91 -1.04 24.93
N ALA A 18 18.93 -0.90 25.80
CA ALA A 18 17.53 -1.23 25.58
C ALA A 18 17.08 -0.69 24.22
N ASP A 19 16.79 -1.58 23.27
CA ASP A 19 16.25 -1.25 21.95
C ASP A 19 14.73 -1.03 22.03
N GLY A 20 14.34 -0.23 23.01
CA GLY A 20 12.96 0.21 23.22
C GLY A 20 12.73 1.52 22.47
N GLY A 21 12.04 1.47 21.33
CA GLY A 21 11.48 2.67 20.71
C GLY A 21 12.30 3.31 19.60
N ARG A 22 13.18 2.62 18.92
CA ARG A 22 13.83 3.16 17.72
C ARG A 22 12.89 3.08 16.52
N GLY A 23 12.71 4.24 15.84
CA GLY A 23 12.01 4.36 14.55
C GLY A 23 12.57 3.40 13.48
N LEU A 24 12.08 3.50 12.26
CA LEU A 24 12.53 2.68 11.14
C LEU A 24 14.06 2.82 10.95
N SER A 25 14.75 1.69 10.84
CA SER A 25 16.18 1.67 10.51
C SER A 25 16.40 2.01 9.03
N ALA A 26 17.61 2.41 8.66
CA ALA A 26 17.96 2.65 7.26
C ALA A 26 17.68 1.42 6.38
N ARG A 27 17.89 0.20 6.90
CA ARG A 27 17.57 -1.05 6.22
C ARG A 27 16.07 -1.21 6.02
N ASP A 28 15.25 -0.84 7.00
CA ASP A 28 13.79 -0.89 6.89
C ASP A 28 13.30 0.10 5.83
N LEU A 29 13.88 1.31 5.76
CA LEU A 29 13.55 2.31 4.76
C LEU A 29 13.91 1.86 3.34
N ILE A 30 15.11 1.29 3.14
CA ILE A 30 15.52 0.74 1.85
C ILE A 30 14.56 -0.39 1.43
N THR A 31 14.25 -1.31 2.34
CA THR A 31 13.31 -2.41 2.06
C THR A 31 11.93 -1.86 1.71
N THR A 32 11.42 -0.90 2.46
CA THR A 32 10.13 -0.24 2.18
C THR A 32 10.15 0.44 0.82
N GLY A 33 11.21 1.15 0.46
CA GLY A 33 11.37 1.79 -0.86
C GLY A 33 11.33 0.79 -2.00
N VAL A 34 12.06 -0.32 -1.89
CA VAL A 34 12.07 -1.38 -2.92
C VAL A 34 10.67 -1.99 -3.10
N PHE A 35 10.00 -2.33 -2.00
CA PHE A 35 8.64 -2.89 -2.10
C PHE A 35 7.61 -1.87 -2.58
N THR A 36 7.77 -0.60 -2.23
CA THR A 36 6.91 0.48 -2.76
C THR A 36 7.09 0.64 -4.27
N ALA A 37 8.33 0.59 -4.77
CA ALA A 37 8.62 0.61 -6.21
C ALA A 37 7.99 -0.59 -6.92
N LEU A 38 8.14 -1.80 -6.37
CA LEU A 38 7.50 -3.00 -6.90
C LEU A 38 5.97 -2.88 -6.89
N PHE A 39 5.41 -2.36 -5.81
CA PHE A 39 3.97 -2.11 -5.71
C PHE A 39 3.48 -1.17 -6.83
N LEU A 40 4.19 -0.06 -7.06
CA LEU A 40 3.89 0.88 -8.13
C LEU A 40 3.95 0.21 -9.52
N VAL A 41 4.97 -0.59 -9.79
CA VAL A 41 5.09 -1.32 -11.06
C VAL A 41 3.88 -2.23 -11.27
N PHE A 42 3.53 -3.06 -10.29
CA PHE A 42 2.38 -3.96 -10.41
C PHE A 42 1.04 -3.20 -10.51
N MET A 43 0.91 -2.09 -9.78
CA MET A 43 -0.26 -1.22 -9.87
C MET A 43 -0.39 -0.62 -11.28
N MET A 44 0.71 -0.14 -11.86
CA MET A 44 0.72 0.41 -13.22
C MET A 44 0.43 -0.65 -14.27
N VAL A 45 1.01 -1.83 -14.15
CA VAL A 45 0.73 -2.96 -15.05
C VAL A 45 -0.77 -3.34 -14.98
N GLY A 46 -1.34 -3.42 -13.78
CA GLY A 46 -2.77 -3.69 -13.59
C GLY A 46 -3.66 -2.60 -14.18
N GLY A 47 -3.22 -1.34 -14.11
CA GLY A 47 -3.96 -0.19 -14.64
C GLY A 47 -3.83 0.01 -16.15
N ALA A 48 -2.68 -0.31 -16.72
CA ALA A 48 -2.32 0.04 -18.10
C ALA A 48 -3.30 -0.47 -19.17
N LEU A 49 -3.91 -1.63 -18.95
CA LEU A 49 -4.88 -2.24 -19.88
C LEU A 49 -6.27 -1.59 -19.79
N PHE A 50 -6.58 -0.95 -18.67
CA PHE A 50 -7.91 -0.43 -18.37
C PHE A 50 -7.99 1.09 -18.49
N ALA A 51 -6.93 1.80 -18.11
CA ALA A 51 -6.90 3.25 -18.08
C ALA A 51 -7.17 3.95 -19.42
N PRO A 52 -6.71 3.46 -20.60
CA PRO A 52 -6.96 4.14 -21.86
C PRO A 52 -8.42 4.11 -22.32
N ASN A 53 -9.24 3.22 -21.78
CA ASN A 53 -10.63 3.10 -22.17
C ASN A 53 -11.56 3.68 -21.09
N PRO A 54 -12.41 4.68 -21.41
CA PRO A 54 -13.25 5.38 -20.43
C PRO A 54 -14.32 4.48 -19.77
N VAL A 55 -14.66 3.34 -20.36
CA VAL A 55 -15.58 2.35 -19.79
C VAL A 55 -14.83 1.36 -18.92
N LEU A 56 -13.68 0.88 -19.41
CA LEU A 56 -12.88 -0.11 -18.69
C LEU A 56 -12.14 0.48 -17.48
N THR A 57 -11.88 1.80 -17.46
CA THR A 57 -11.16 2.47 -16.37
C THR A 57 -11.82 2.24 -15.00
N PHE A 58 -13.13 2.01 -14.94
CA PHE A 58 -13.83 1.67 -13.70
C PHE A 58 -13.38 0.34 -13.07
N TRP A 59 -12.82 -0.56 -13.85
CA TRP A 59 -12.28 -1.85 -13.36
C TRP A 59 -10.80 -1.82 -13.04
N MET A 60 -10.13 -0.69 -13.33
CA MET A 60 -8.70 -0.48 -13.04
C MET A 60 -8.35 -0.71 -11.56
N PRO A 61 -9.13 -0.22 -10.56
CA PRO A 61 -8.83 -0.48 -9.16
C PRO A 61 -8.82 -1.97 -8.80
N ALA A 62 -9.75 -2.73 -9.36
CA ALA A 62 -9.84 -4.18 -9.16
C ALA A 62 -8.64 -4.92 -9.76
N ALA A 63 -8.23 -4.56 -10.97
CA ALA A 63 -7.08 -5.14 -11.65
C ALA A 63 -5.76 -4.81 -10.92
N ALA A 64 -5.59 -3.57 -10.47
CA ALA A 64 -4.45 -3.17 -9.66
C ALA A 64 -4.40 -3.92 -8.32
N ALA A 65 -5.53 -4.05 -7.62
CA ALA A 65 -5.62 -4.81 -6.38
C ALA A 65 -5.26 -6.28 -6.57
N LEU A 66 -5.66 -6.88 -7.72
CA LEU A 66 -5.37 -8.28 -8.01
C LEU A 66 -3.87 -8.57 -8.10
N LEU A 67 -3.08 -7.64 -8.61
CA LEU A 67 -1.64 -7.83 -8.82
C LEU A 67 -0.79 -7.40 -7.60
N THR A 68 -1.25 -6.44 -6.80
CA THR A 68 -0.43 -5.81 -5.77
C THR A 68 -0.42 -6.53 -4.42
N GLY A 69 -1.38 -7.43 -4.15
CA GLY A 69 -1.53 -8.10 -2.86
C GLY A 69 -0.30 -8.85 -2.35
N PRO A 70 0.35 -9.70 -3.17
CA PRO A 70 1.56 -10.39 -2.74
C PRO A 70 2.68 -9.44 -2.33
N VAL A 71 2.89 -8.36 -3.09
CA VAL A 71 3.93 -7.36 -2.80
C VAL A 71 3.64 -6.62 -1.49
N TYR A 72 2.38 -6.22 -1.30
CA TYR A 72 1.94 -5.53 -0.09
C TYR A 72 2.12 -6.38 1.17
N LEU A 73 1.70 -7.64 1.12
CA LEU A 73 1.84 -8.56 2.25
C LEU A 73 3.29 -8.95 2.52
N LEU A 74 4.12 -9.04 1.47
CA LEU A 74 5.56 -9.23 1.62
C LEU A 74 6.23 -8.04 2.31
N LEU A 75 5.83 -6.80 2.01
CA LEU A 75 6.30 -5.62 2.71
C LEU A 75 6.03 -5.72 4.21
N ILE A 76 4.78 -6.01 4.61
CA ILE A 76 4.40 -6.18 6.02
C ILE A 76 5.23 -7.27 6.69
N ALA A 77 5.45 -8.40 6.02
CA ALA A 77 6.20 -9.53 6.56
C ALA A 77 7.70 -9.23 6.72
N ARG A 78 8.26 -8.38 5.84
CA ARG A 78 9.67 -8.01 5.88
C ARG A 78 9.98 -6.90 6.86
N VAL A 79 9.05 -5.96 7.04
CA VAL A 79 9.18 -4.83 7.96
C VAL A 79 7.94 -4.78 8.87
N PRO A 80 7.84 -5.66 9.88
CA PRO A 80 6.67 -5.76 10.75
C PRO A 80 6.67 -4.66 11.82
N ARG A 81 6.63 -3.41 11.40
CA ARG A 81 6.68 -2.21 12.24
C ARG A 81 5.74 -1.15 11.70
N HIS A 82 5.39 -0.15 12.52
CA HIS A 82 4.67 1.04 12.08
C HIS A 82 5.54 1.88 11.13
N GLY A 83 4.90 2.47 10.14
CA GLY A 83 5.49 3.42 9.20
C GLY A 83 5.59 2.94 7.75
N PRO A 84 5.96 1.69 7.43
CA PRO A 84 6.11 1.23 6.05
C PRO A 84 4.87 1.45 5.17
N LEU A 85 3.66 1.21 5.71
CA LEU A 85 2.43 1.39 4.94
C LEU A 85 2.07 2.88 4.78
N VAL A 86 2.42 3.71 5.75
CA VAL A 86 2.31 5.18 5.63
C VAL A 86 3.25 5.69 4.55
N ILE A 87 4.51 5.23 4.55
CA ILE A 87 5.50 5.60 3.53
C ILE A 87 5.04 5.14 2.14
N LEU A 88 4.56 3.91 2.02
CA LEU A 88 4.00 3.40 0.77
C LEU A 88 2.87 4.31 0.28
N GLY A 89 1.90 4.63 1.14
CA GLY A 89 0.79 5.52 0.81
C GLY A 89 1.25 6.92 0.40
N ALA A 90 2.22 7.49 1.12
CA ALA A 90 2.76 8.81 0.84
C ALA A 90 3.53 8.85 -0.49
N VAL A 91 4.39 7.87 -0.75
CA VAL A 91 5.17 7.80 -2.00
C VAL A 91 4.27 7.55 -3.20
N VAL A 92 3.33 6.60 -3.10
CA VAL A 92 2.33 6.35 -4.15
C VAL A 92 1.50 7.61 -4.40
N GLY A 93 1.00 8.24 -3.34
CA GLY A 93 0.21 9.48 -3.43
C GLY A 93 0.99 10.62 -4.10
N ALA A 94 2.26 10.82 -3.72
CA ALA A 94 3.12 11.84 -4.31
C ALA A 94 3.34 11.60 -5.81
N ILE A 95 3.62 10.36 -6.22
CA ILE A 95 3.82 10.00 -7.62
C ILE A 95 2.53 10.19 -8.42
N LEU A 96 1.39 9.73 -7.91
CA LEU A 96 0.09 9.91 -8.57
C LEU A 96 -0.23 11.40 -8.76
N PHE A 97 0.02 12.22 -7.75
CA PHE A 97 -0.16 13.67 -7.85
C PHE A 97 0.77 14.30 -8.90
N ALA A 98 2.04 13.91 -8.90
CA ALA A 98 3.03 14.40 -9.85
C ALA A 98 2.73 13.98 -11.30
N THR A 99 2.13 12.81 -11.50
CA THR A 99 1.71 12.32 -12.83
C THR A 99 0.40 12.92 -13.33
N GLY A 100 -0.23 13.81 -12.57
CA GLY A 100 -1.43 14.51 -12.98
C GLY A 100 -2.74 13.82 -12.63
N MET A 101 -2.69 12.71 -11.90
CA MET A 101 -3.90 12.06 -11.39
C MET A 101 -4.67 12.99 -10.44
N TYR A 102 -5.96 12.77 -10.31
CA TYR A 102 -6.78 13.58 -9.42
C TYR A 102 -6.27 13.55 -7.99
N TRP A 103 -6.11 14.71 -7.37
CA TRP A 103 -5.52 14.88 -6.03
C TRP A 103 -6.21 14.03 -4.94
N GLY A 104 -7.51 13.76 -5.09
CA GLY A 104 -8.26 12.93 -4.16
C GLY A 104 -7.73 11.50 -4.05
N TRP A 105 -7.16 10.94 -5.14
CA TRP A 105 -6.48 9.64 -5.07
C TRP A 105 -5.20 9.73 -4.25
N ALA A 106 -4.40 10.78 -4.47
CA ALA A 106 -3.17 11.00 -3.70
C ALA A 106 -3.48 11.14 -2.21
N ALA A 107 -4.48 11.96 -1.84
CA ALA A 107 -4.91 12.12 -0.46
C ALA A 107 -5.43 10.80 0.15
N ALA A 108 -6.27 10.08 -0.58
CA ALA A 108 -6.78 8.78 -0.14
C ALA A 108 -5.66 7.75 0.04
N SER A 109 -4.62 7.76 -0.80
CA SER A 109 -3.47 6.86 -0.65
C SER A 109 -2.72 7.09 0.66
N VAL A 110 -2.52 8.35 1.05
CA VAL A 110 -1.88 8.70 2.34
C VAL A 110 -2.77 8.29 3.51
N VAL A 111 -4.04 8.69 3.47
CA VAL A 111 -4.99 8.44 4.57
C VAL A 111 -5.21 6.94 4.76
N LEU A 112 -5.52 6.21 3.69
CA LEU A 112 -5.77 4.76 3.78
C LEU A 112 -4.48 3.97 4.04
N GLY A 113 -3.31 4.49 3.63
CA GLY A 113 -2.01 3.96 4.03
C GLY A 113 -1.80 4.04 5.55
N ALA A 114 -2.13 5.18 6.15
CA ALA A 114 -2.05 5.36 7.59
C ALA A 114 -3.07 4.49 8.35
N VAL A 115 -4.32 4.42 7.87
CA VAL A 115 -5.36 3.54 8.44
C VAL A 115 -4.93 2.08 8.37
N ALA A 116 -4.40 1.65 7.22
CA ALA A 116 -3.91 0.29 7.02
C ALA A 116 -2.73 -0.04 7.94
N ASP A 117 -1.82 0.92 8.19
CA ASP A 117 -0.71 0.77 9.12
C ASP A 117 -1.21 0.54 10.55
N VAL A 118 -2.22 1.31 10.99
CA VAL A 118 -2.86 1.14 12.30
C VAL A 118 -3.53 -0.23 12.39
N VAL A 119 -4.32 -0.62 11.37
CA VAL A 119 -5.03 -1.91 11.36
C VAL A 119 -4.06 -3.10 11.42
N ALA A 120 -2.99 -3.08 10.62
CA ALA A 120 -1.95 -4.11 10.67
C ALA A 120 -1.22 -4.11 12.02
N GLY A 121 -1.01 -2.92 12.60
CA GLY A 121 -0.38 -2.71 13.90
C GLY A 121 -1.17 -3.31 15.07
N LEU A 122 -2.53 -3.32 15.03
CA LEU A 122 -3.36 -3.98 16.03
C LEU A 122 -3.03 -5.48 16.18
N GLY A 123 -2.58 -6.12 15.09
CA GLY A 123 -2.11 -7.51 15.09
C GLY A 123 -0.59 -7.63 15.19
N ARG A 124 0.11 -6.56 15.60
CA ARG A 124 1.58 -6.49 15.63
C ARG A 124 2.22 -6.91 14.30
N PHE A 125 1.53 -6.63 13.19
CA PHE A 125 1.93 -6.99 11.83
C PHE A 125 2.09 -8.51 11.58
N ARG A 126 1.62 -9.36 12.50
CA ARG A 126 1.71 -10.82 12.44
C ARG A 126 0.36 -11.51 12.22
N ALA A 127 -0.73 -10.85 12.56
CA ALA A 127 -2.08 -11.38 12.40
C ALA A 127 -2.50 -11.36 10.91
N LYS A 128 -2.49 -12.52 10.27
CA LYS A 128 -2.86 -12.68 8.84
C LYS A 128 -4.18 -12.00 8.46
N PRO A 129 -5.29 -12.13 9.23
CA PRO A 129 -6.55 -11.50 8.88
C PRO A 129 -6.48 -9.97 8.94
N LEU A 130 -5.75 -9.38 9.91
CA LEU A 130 -5.60 -7.93 10.01
C LEU A 130 -4.69 -7.38 8.90
N ASN A 131 -3.64 -8.11 8.52
CA ASN A 131 -2.81 -7.72 7.39
C ASN A 131 -3.57 -7.78 6.06
N LEU A 132 -4.45 -8.78 5.90
CA LEU A 132 -5.35 -8.88 4.75
C LEU A 132 -6.36 -7.73 4.73
N LEU A 133 -6.96 -7.41 5.89
CA LEU A 133 -7.89 -6.28 6.04
C LEU A 133 -7.19 -4.94 5.72
N ALA A 134 -5.97 -4.74 6.21
CA ALA A 134 -5.15 -3.58 5.89
C ALA A 134 -4.93 -3.43 4.38
N PHE A 135 -4.66 -4.54 3.68
CA PHE A 135 -4.53 -4.52 2.23
C PHE A 135 -5.85 -4.17 1.52
N ILE A 136 -6.97 -4.75 1.95
CA ILE A 136 -8.30 -4.43 1.39
C ILE A 136 -8.60 -2.94 1.56
N ILE A 137 -8.37 -2.39 2.75
CA ILE A 137 -8.56 -0.96 3.02
C ILE A 137 -7.70 -0.11 2.07
N TYR A 138 -6.41 -0.44 1.93
CA TYR A 138 -5.52 0.31 1.06
C TYR A 138 -5.90 0.21 -0.42
N SER A 139 -6.40 -0.95 -0.87
CA SER A 139 -6.83 -1.17 -2.26
C SER A 139 -8.02 -0.30 -2.69
N LEU A 140 -8.71 0.32 -1.74
CA LEU A 140 -9.79 1.28 -2.00
C LEU A 140 -9.29 2.71 -2.24
N SER A 141 -7.97 2.97 -2.15
CA SER A 141 -7.42 4.32 -2.35
C SER A 141 -7.79 4.98 -3.70
N PRO A 142 -7.95 4.26 -4.83
CA PRO A 142 -8.40 4.89 -6.07
C PRO A 142 -9.81 5.49 -5.99
N MET A 143 -10.65 5.01 -5.06
CA MET A 143 -11.99 5.56 -4.86
C MET A 143 -11.97 7.05 -4.49
N GLY A 144 -10.88 7.54 -3.89
CA GLY A 144 -10.70 8.98 -3.63
C GLY A 144 -10.73 9.86 -4.89
N SER A 145 -10.39 9.30 -6.06
CA SER A 145 -10.55 9.95 -7.35
C SER A 145 -11.94 9.72 -7.94
N TYR A 146 -12.35 8.47 -8.05
CA TYR A 146 -13.60 8.12 -8.73
C TYR A 146 -14.86 8.67 -8.05
N LEU A 147 -14.87 8.81 -6.73
CA LEU A 147 -16.00 9.39 -5.98
C LEU A 147 -16.38 10.78 -6.47
N MET A 148 -15.41 11.55 -6.98
CA MET A 148 -15.67 12.90 -7.50
C MET A 148 -16.50 12.90 -8.77
N LEU A 149 -16.53 11.81 -9.52
CA LEU A 149 -17.37 11.67 -10.70
C LEU A 149 -18.88 11.75 -10.36
N TRP A 150 -19.26 11.41 -9.12
CA TRP A 150 -20.64 11.54 -8.62
C TRP A 150 -20.83 12.77 -7.73
N ALA A 151 -19.78 13.21 -7.01
CA ALA A 151 -19.88 14.34 -6.09
C ALA A 151 -19.75 15.71 -6.80
N ASP A 152 -18.83 15.83 -7.75
CA ASP A 152 -18.56 17.02 -8.55
C ASP A 152 -18.07 16.63 -9.95
N PRO A 153 -18.95 16.16 -10.84
CA PRO A 153 -18.57 15.71 -12.17
C PRO A 153 -17.89 16.80 -13.01
N GLY A 154 -18.39 18.05 -12.87
CA GLY A 154 -17.86 19.20 -13.61
C GLY A 154 -16.44 19.58 -13.20
N GLY A 155 -16.21 19.73 -11.89
CA GLY A 155 -14.88 20.02 -11.36
C GLY A 155 -13.89 18.89 -11.61
N TYR A 156 -14.33 17.64 -11.52
CA TYR A 156 -13.49 16.47 -11.82
C TYR A 156 -13.05 16.46 -13.30
N ALA A 157 -14.00 16.66 -14.22
CA ALA A 157 -13.72 16.74 -15.66
C ALA A 157 -12.78 17.92 -15.99
N ALA A 158 -13.07 19.11 -15.47
CA ALA A 158 -12.23 20.28 -15.68
C ALA A 158 -10.80 20.10 -15.17
N TYR A 159 -10.63 19.44 -14.02
CA TYR A 159 -9.31 19.15 -13.46
C TYR A 159 -8.50 18.22 -14.37
N LEU A 160 -9.11 17.13 -14.85
CA LEU A 160 -8.41 16.13 -15.68
C LEU A 160 -8.17 16.64 -17.10
N THR A 161 -9.11 17.36 -17.71
CA THR A 161 -8.91 17.94 -19.03
C THR A 161 -7.85 19.04 -19.01
N GLY A 162 -7.78 19.83 -17.95
CA GLY A 162 -6.70 20.80 -17.73
C GLY A 162 -5.31 20.17 -17.61
N ARG A 163 -5.23 18.83 -17.43
CA ARG A 163 -4.00 18.04 -17.36
C ARG A 163 -3.78 17.10 -18.56
N GLY A 164 -4.55 17.29 -19.62
CA GLY A 164 -4.36 16.61 -20.89
C GLY A 164 -5.28 15.42 -21.16
N THR A 165 -6.26 15.13 -20.28
CA THR A 165 -7.29 14.14 -20.59
C THR A 165 -8.26 14.70 -21.63
N GLU A 166 -8.59 13.92 -22.65
CA GLU A 166 -9.52 14.33 -23.69
C GLU A 166 -10.95 14.53 -23.14
N GLN A 167 -11.64 15.59 -23.60
CA GLN A 167 -13.03 15.85 -23.19
C GLN A 167 -13.96 14.68 -23.55
N ALA A 168 -13.78 14.09 -24.74
CA ALA A 168 -14.57 12.94 -25.18
C ALA A 168 -14.44 11.71 -24.25
N TYR A 169 -13.25 11.54 -23.66
CA TYR A 169 -13.02 10.51 -22.64
C TYR A 169 -13.86 10.79 -21.39
N MET A 170 -13.83 12.02 -20.89
CA MET A 170 -14.57 12.43 -19.70
C MET A 170 -16.09 12.37 -19.91
N ASP A 171 -16.58 12.77 -21.09
CA ASP A 171 -18.00 12.67 -21.45
C ASP A 171 -18.50 11.22 -21.47
N THR A 172 -17.69 10.32 -22.01
CA THR A 172 -18.01 8.90 -22.02
C THR A 172 -17.97 8.29 -20.62
N MET A 173 -16.97 8.66 -19.84
CA MET A 173 -16.85 8.24 -18.45
C MET A 173 -18.06 8.72 -17.61
N ALA A 174 -18.46 9.97 -17.76
CA ALA A 174 -19.63 10.53 -17.06
C ALA A 174 -20.94 9.79 -17.44
N ARG A 175 -21.12 9.46 -18.72
CA ARG A 175 -22.30 8.66 -19.17
C ARG A 175 -22.31 7.25 -18.62
N THR A 176 -21.14 6.65 -18.42
CA THR A 176 -20.98 5.30 -17.89
C THR A 176 -21.17 5.24 -16.37
N ALA A 177 -20.96 6.35 -15.68
CA ALA A 177 -21.03 6.50 -14.23
C ALA A 177 -22.47 6.44 -13.68
N THR A 178 -23.13 5.32 -13.88
CA THR A 178 -24.47 5.05 -13.33
C THR A 178 -24.40 4.79 -11.82
N ALA A 179 -25.51 4.91 -11.10
CA ALA A 179 -25.57 4.77 -9.64
C ALA A 179 -25.06 3.41 -9.12
N TRP A 180 -25.21 2.33 -9.91
CA TRP A 180 -24.72 1.00 -9.53
C TRP A 180 -23.22 0.80 -9.78
N MET A 181 -22.59 1.66 -10.59
CA MET A 181 -21.18 1.50 -10.98
C MET A 181 -20.24 1.65 -9.77
N LEU A 182 -20.48 2.63 -8.91
CA LEU A 182 -19.65 2.84 -7.72
C LEU A 182 -19.66 1.63 -6.76
N PRO A 183 -20.82 1.09 -6.33
CA PRO A 183 -20.81 -0.12 -5.51
C PRO A 183 -20.22 -1.33 -6.24
N ALA A 184 -20.39 -1.46 -7.55
CA ALA A 184 -19.76 -2.54 -8.33
C ALA A 184 -18.23 -2.44 -8.34
N MET A 185 -17.67 -1.23 -8.51
CA MET A 185 -16.23 -0.98 -8.44
C MET A 185 -15.66 -1.34 -7.06
N VAL A 186 -16.33 -0.89 -5.98
CA VAL A 186 -15.90 -1.18 -4.61
C VAL A 186 -15.93 -2.69 -4.38
N LEU A 187 -17.02 -3.37 -4.75
CA LEU A 187 -17.14 -4.82 -4.59
C LEU A 187 -16.06 -5.56 -5.38
N ALA A 188 -15.84 -5.19 -6.64
CA ALA A 188 -14.80 -5.80 -7.47
C ALA A 188 -13.40 -5.59 -6.88
N ALA A 189 -13.08 -4.38 -6.42
CA ALA A 189 -11.81 -4.09 -5.78
C ALA A 189 -11.61 -4.92 -4.51
N VAL A 190 -12.63 -5.04 -3.65
CA VAL A 190 -12.59 -5.86 -2.43
C VAL A 190 -12.41 -7.34 -2.76
N VAL A 191 -13.17 -7.88 -3.72
CA VAL A 191 -13.06 -9.30 -4.14
C VAL A 191 -11.68 -9.59 -4.71
N CYS A 192 -11.17 -8.73 -5.60
CA CYS A 192 -9.84 -8.88 -6.18
C CYS A 192 -8.74 -8.75 -5.12
N ALA A 193 -8.87 -7.82 -4.17
CA ALA A 193 -7.95 -7.69 -3.05
C ALA A 193 -7.96 -8.92 -2.14
N LEU A 194 -9.13 -9.48 -1.85
CA LEU A 194 -9.26 -10.74 -1.09
C LEU A 194 -8.54 -11.88 -1.79
N ILE A 195 -8.80 -12.09 -3.08
CA ILE A 195 -8.17 -13.17 -3.87
C ILE A 195 -6.65 -12.98 -3.88
N SER A 196 -6.19 -11.79 -4.23
CA SER A 196 -4.77 -11.43 -4.29
C SER A 196 -4.07 -11.57 -2.94
N GLY A 197 -4.71 -11.09 -1.88
CA GLY A 197 -4.18 -11.20 -0.53
C GLY A 197 -4.10 -12.66 -0.05
N LEU A 198 -5.10 -13.50 -0.34
CA LEU A 198 -5.05 -14.93 -0.02
C LEU A 198 -3.92 -15.64 -0.79
N VAL A 199 -3.70 -15.29 -2.06
CA VAL A 199 -2.54 -15.77 -2.83
C VAL A 199 -1.24 -15.32 -2.18
N GLY A 200 -1.14 -14.04 -1.80
CA GLY A 200 0.03 -13.50 -1.09
C GLY A 200 0.33 -14.22 0.21
N LEU A 201 -0.69 -14.50 1.04
CA LEU A 201 -0.54 -15.27 2.27
C LEU A 201 -0.06 -16.70 2.03
N ARG A 202 -0.55 -17.36 0.96
CA ARG A 202 -0.08 -18.71 0.57
C ARG A 202 1.39 -18.71 0.11
N LEU A 203 1.80 -17.69 -0.64
CA LEU A 203 3.19 -17.54 -1.08
C LEU A 203 4.12 -17.31 0.10
N LEU A 204 3.73 -16.46 1.06
CA LEU A 204 4.47 -16.25 2.31
C LEU A 204 4.68 -17.57 3.07
N ARG A 205 3.60 -18.33 3.28
CA ARG A 205 3.67 -19.63 3.97
C ARG A 205 4.69 -20.57 3.33
N ARG A 206 4.64 -20.72 1.99
CA ARG A 206 5.59 -21.59 1.25
C ARG A 206 7.04 -21.12 1.37
N GLN A 207 7.29 -19.82 1.45
CA GLN A 207 8.65 -19.29 1.63
C GLN A 207 9.19 -19.59 3.01
N PHE A 208 8.38 -19.48 4.07
CA PHE A 208 8.78 -19.83 5.44
C PHE A 208 9.02 -21.33 5.61
N GLU A 209 8.18 -22.17 5.02
CA GLU A 209 8.36 -23.64 5.04
C GLU A 209 9.67 -24.06 4.35
N ARG A 210 10.03 -23.43 3.22
CA ARG A 210 11.29 -23.70 2.52
C ARG A 210 12.54 -23.19 3.25
N ALA A 211 12.39 -22.16 4.08
CA ALA A 211 13.49 -21.64 4.89
C ALA A 211 13.71 -22.43 6.20
N GLY A 212 13.00 -23.53 6.42
CA GLY A 212 13.16 -24.38 7.61
C GLY A 212 12.66 -23.76 8.91
N MET A 213 11.91 -22.66 8.83
CA MET A 213 11.31 -21.97 9.97
C MET A 213 9.86 -22.45 10.19
N THR A 214 9.69 -23.76 10.42
CA THR A 214 8.44 -24.31 10.93
C THR A 214 8.41 -24.07 12.43
N ALA A 215 7.54 -23.18 12.88
CA ALA A 215 7.11 -23.12 14.26
C ALA A 215 5.85 -23.94 14.44
#